data_7dbd672ee120023161f76b955acd9bf2
#
_entry.id   7dbd672ee120023161f76b955acd9bf2
#
_cell.length_a   1.000
_cell.length_b   1.000
_cell.length_c   1.000
_cell.angle_alpha   90.00
_cell.angle_beta   90.00
_cell.angle_gamma   90.00
#
_symmetry.space_group_name_H-M   'P 1'
#
loop_
_entity.id
_entity.type
_entity.pdbx_description
1 polymer ?
#
loop_
_entity_poly.entity_id
_entity_poly.type
_entity_poly.pdbx_seq_one_letter_code
_entity_poly.pdbx_strand_id
1 'polypeptide(L)'
;MNPQEKDFPEGHSTDSPSLSGQSTPPSGRRRRWPWLLGLVAIVFAASLFWMRTVAAQSTKGRATAGREAAARAVPVTGAVARMADLGIYLSGLGTVTPVKTVTVHTRVDGQLVNVAYKEGQLVREGDLLAEIDPRPFQVQLHQAEGQMAKDQAALANAKVDLKRYEALIQDNSIPRQQLDTQAATVYQYEAAVKSDQAEVDSAKLNLTYCRVTAPI
;
A
#
# COMPACT_ATOMS: atom_id res chain seq x y z
N MET A 1 -25.21 35.70 -33.68
CA MET A 1 -24.98 37.12 -33.42
C MET A 1 -23.74 37.18 -32.54
N ASN A 2 -22.62 37.41 -33.20
CA ASN A 2 -21.27 37.68 -32.72
C ASN A 2 -21.17 39.20 -32.38
N PRO A 3 -20.09 39.77 -31.92
CA PRO A 3 -18.87 39.35 -31.21
C PRO A 3 -18.41 40.40 -30.16
N GLN A 4 -17.22 40.23 -29.59
CA GLN A 4 -16.15 41.21 -29.24
C GLN A 4 -15.24 40.54 -28.21
N GLU A 5 -14.11 40.11 -28.43
CA GLU A 5 -12.80 40.71 -28.84
C GLU A 5 -12.45 42.06 -28.20
N LYS A 6 -11.40 42.06 -27.38
CA LYS A 6 -10.43 43.13 -27.10
C LYS A 6 -9.31 42.57 -26.25
N ASP A 7 -8.19 42.38 -26.87
CA ASP A 7 -7.05 43.28 -27.07
C ASP A 7 -6.12 43.46 -25.86
N PHE A 8 -4.91 43.05 -26.11
CA PHE A 8 -3.57 43.42 -25.66
C PHE A 8 -3.38 44.83 -25.08
N PRO A 9 -2.29 45.15 -24.32
CA PRO A 9 -1.02 45.36 -25.02
C PRO A 9 0.25 44.87 -24.30
N GLU A 10 1.24 44.69 -25.16
CA GLU A 10 2.67 44.72 -24.95
C GLU A 10 3.20 46.00 -24.26
N GLY A 11 4.39 45.89 -23.76
CA GLY A 11 5.22 47.06 -23.51
C GLY A 11 6.47 46.77 -22.74
N HIS A 12 7.56 46.58 -23.44
CA HIS A 12 8.84 47.32 -23.42
C HIS A 12 9.76 47.06 -22.23
N SER A 13 10.86 46.41 -22.45
CA SER A 13 12.16 46.84 -23.06
C SER A 13 13.11 47.57 -22.12
N THR A 14 14.37 47.21 -22.32
CA THR A 14 15.63 47.89 -22.08
C THR A 14 16.16 47.78 -20.64
N ASP A 15 17.42 47.58 -20.34
CA ASP A 15 18.66 47.82 -21.04
C ASP A 15 19.80 47.09 -20.35
N SER A 16 20.76 46.70 -21.15
CA SER A 16 22.15 46.45 -20.68
C SER A 16 22.84 47.79 -20.40
N PRO A 17 23.93 47.90 -19.66
CA PRO A 17 25.20 47.67 -20.28
C PRO A 17 26.33 47.13 -19.37
N SER A 18 27.16 46.37 -20.01
CA SER A 18 28.65 46.38 -20.02
C SER A 18 29.42 47.05 -18.90
N LEU A 19 30.48 46.45 -18.47
CA LEU A 19 31.88 46.77 -18.73
C LEU A 19 32.81 46.01 -17.75
N SER A 20 33.73 45.34 -18.41
CA SER A 20 35.20 45.39 -18.18
C SER A 20 35.69 45.03 -16.77
N GLY A 21 36.58 44.16 -16.75
CA GLY A 21 37.92 44.23 -17.09
C GLY A 21 38.77 43.28 -16.26
N GLN A 22 39.63 42.67 -16.97
CA GLN A 22 41.04 42.46 -16.66
C GLN A 22 41.44 41.44 -15.64
N SER A 23 42.08 40.52 -16.24
CA SER A 23 43.51 40.11 -16.14
C SER A 23 43.87 39.08 -15.12
N THR A 24 44.10 37.97 -15.67
CA THR A 24 45.21 36.99 -15.43
C THR A 24 46.34 37.41 -14.47
N PRO A 25 47.12 36.52 -13.91
CA PRO A 25 47.67 35.36 -14.54
C PRO A 25 47.83 34.12 -13.64
N PRO A 26 48.52 33.09 -14.15
CA PRO A 26 48.35 31.72 -13.73
C PRO A 26 49.41 31.34 -12.69
N SER A 27 49.03 30.60 -11.69
CA SER A 27 49.98 29.92 -10.84
C SER A 27 49.99 28.43 -11.10
N GLY A 28 51.15 28.01 -11.47
CA GLY A 28 51.53 26.70 -11.91
C GLY A 28 51.08 25.55 -11.04
N ARG A 29 50.31 24.69 -11.62
CA ARG A 29 50.07 23.37 -11.09
C ARG A 29 51.25 22.50 -11.46
N ARG A 30 52.22 22.37 -10.52
CA ARG A 30 53.33 21.45 -10.63
C ARG A 30 52.82 20.05 -10.93
N ARG A 31 53.10 19.61 -12.11
CA ARG A 31 52.87 18.29 -12.70
C ARG A 31 53.57 17.23 -11.86
N ARG A 32 52.88 16.63 -10.91
CA ARG A 32 53.39 15.50 -10.07
C ARG A 32 53.23 14.16 -10.78
N TRP A 33 53.13 14.11 -12.10
CA TRP A 33 52.88 12.93 -12.88
C TRP A 33 54.10 12.00 -13.03
N PRO A 34 55.36 12.44 -13.01
CA PRO A 34 56.48 11.48 -13.09
C PRO A 34 56.65 10.61 -11.83
N TRP A 35 56.17 11.08 -10.67
CA TRP A 35 56.28 10.33 -9.40
C TRP A 35 55.29 9.16 -9.31
N LEU A 36 54.11 9.27 -9.92
CA LEU A 36 53.12 8.19 -9.95
C LEU A 36 53.54 7.06 -10.91
N LEU A 37 54.22 7.41 -12.01
CA LEU A 37 54.78 6.40 -12.94
C LEU A 37 55.96 5.64 -12.30
N GLY A 38 56.74 6.30 -11.46
CA GLY A 38 57.80 5.64 -10.71
C GLY A 38 57.28 4.64 -9.69
N LEU A 39 56.21 5.00 -8.98
CA LEU A 39 55.60 4.11 -7.99
C LEU A 39 54.92 2.88 -8.61
N VAL A 40 54.30 3.04 -9.75
CA VAL A 40 53.72 1.92 -10.51
C VAL A 40 54.79 0.98 -11.05
N ALA A 41 55.91 1.51 -11.52
CA ALA A 41 57.05 0.69 -11.99
C ALA A 41 57.67 -0.13 -10.85
N ILE A 42 57.80 0.44 -9.63
CA ILE A 42 58.36 -0.26 -8.47
C ILE A 42 57.41 -1.40 -8.02
N VAL A 43 56.10 -1.16 -8.01
CA VAL A 43 55.10 -2.19 -7.64
C VAL A 43 55.08 -3.32 -8.64
N PHE A 44 55.24 -3.00 -9.94
CA PHE A 44 55.29 -4.00 -10.99
C PHE A 44 56.58 -4.82 -10.94
N ALA A 45 57.71 -4.20 -10.65
CA ALA A 45 59.01 -4.88 -10.45
C ALA A 45 59.01 -5.78 -9.21
N ALA A 46 58.40 -5.33 -8.11
CA ALA A 46 58.25 -6.12 -6.90
C ALA A 46 57.33 -7.33 -7.10
N SER A 47 56.25 -7.18 -7.89
CA SER A 47 55.33 -8.26 -8.25
C SER A 47 56.02 -9.33 -9.12
N LEU A 48 56.84 -8.91 -10.12
CA LEU A 48 57.61 -9.81 -10.96
C LEU A 48 58.71 -10.56 -10.19
N PHE A 49 59.34 -9.86 -9.21
CA PHE A 49 60.34 -10.48 -8.36
C PHE A 49 59.69 -11.53 -7.42
N TRP A 50 58.53 -11.24 -6.87
CA TRP A 50 57.82 -12.19 -5.99
C TRP A 50 57.33 -13.42 -6.78
N MET A 51 56.89 -13.23 -8.02
CA MET A 51 56.47 -14.32 -8.90
C MET A 51 57.64 -15.23 -9.29
N ARG A 52 58.87 -14.69 -9.42
CA ARG A 52 60.07 -15.46 -9.68
C ARG A 52 60.60 -16.27 -8.49
N THR A 53 60.43 -15.73 -7.26
CA THR A 53 60.84 -16.43 -6.02
C THR A 53 59.90 -17.58 -5.67
N VAL A 54 58.60 -17.48 -6.00
CA VAL A 54 57.63 -18.58 -5.82
C VAL A 54 57.84 -19.71 -6.82
N ALA A 55 58.26 -19.41 -8.07
CA ALA A 55 58.54 -20.42 -9.09
C ALA A 55 59.83 -21.21 -8.86
N ALA A 56 60.74 -20.70 -8.02
CA ALA A 56 62.05 -21.37 -7.79
C ALA A 56 62.02 -22.41 -6.65
N GLN A 57 60.92 -22.59 -5.95
CA GLN A 57 60.83 -23.60 -4.87
C GLN A 57 60.16 -24.90 -5.26
N SER A 58 59.78 -25.10 -6.51
CA SER A 58 59.08 -26.30 -6.92
C SER A 58 59.98 -27.37 -7.60
N THR A 59 61.31 -27.22 -7.62
CA THR A 59 62.16 -28.15 -8.31
C THR A 59 63.31 -28.71 -7.46
N LYS A 60 63.04 -29.03 -6.20
CA LYS A 60 63.98 -29.89 -5.44
C LYS A 60 63.19 -30.95 -4.68
N GLY A 61 63.09 -32.10 -5.30
CA GLY A 61 62.52 -33.27 -4.63
C GLY A 61 62.12 -34.40 -5.57
N ARG A 62 62.96 -34.69 -6.55
CA ARG A 62 62.77 -35.93 -7.31
C ARG A 62 64.13 -36.54 -7.66
N ALA A 63 64.64 -37.28 -6.71
CA ALA A 63 65.64 -38.28 -7.00
C ALA A 63 65.57 -39.39 -5.94
N THR A 64 65.38 -40.59 -6.40
CA THR A 64 65.77 -41.89 -5.85
C THR A 64 64.94 -42.34 -4.64
N ALA A 65 63.99 -43.23 -4.94
CA ALA A 65 63.72 -44.41 -4.12
C ALA A 65 63.07 -45.48 -4.98
N GLY A 66 63.78 -46.56 -5.12
CA GLY A 66 63.33 -47.93 -5.08
C GLY A 66 62.30 -48.38 -6.12
N ARG A 67 62.79 -49.01 -7.12
CA ARG A 67 62.07 -49.93 -8.00
C ARG A 67 61.76 -51.17 -7.15
N GLU A 68 60.83 -51.11 -6.24
CA GLU A 68 60.21 -52.26 -5.64
C GLU A 68 58.94 -52.63 -6.37
N ALA A 69 58.80 -53.92 -6.60
CA ALA A 69 57.76 -54.58 -7.38
C ALA A 69 56.39 -53.92 -7.08
N ALA A 70 55.88 -53.19 -8.04
CA ALA A 70 54.49 -52.73 -7.98
C ALA A 70 53.61 -53.97 -8.04
N ALA A 71 53.25 -54.46 -6.86
CA ALA A 71 52.01 -55.23 -6.74
C ALA A 71 50.94 -54.38 -7.41
N ARG A 72 50.37 -54.85 -8.52
CA ARG A 72 49.25 -54.20 -9.18
C ARG A 72 48.16 -53.97 -8.16
N ALA A 73 48.14 -52.77 -7.59
CA ALA A 73 47.03 -52.35 -6.73
C ALA A 73 45.79 -52.28 -7.64
N VAL A 74 44.87 -53.16 -7.39
CA VAL A 74 43.56 -53.10 -8.02
C VAL A 74 42.84 -51.91 -7.43
N PRO A 75 42.47 -50.90 -8.25
CA PRO A 75 41.72 -49.78 -7.69
C PRO A 75 40.36 -50.28 -7.19
N VAL A 76 40.17 -50.24 -5.88
CA VAL A 76 38.90 -50.51 -5.26
C VAL A 76 38.24 -49.21 -4.80
N THR A 77 37.02 -49.00 -5.18
CA THR A 77 36.23 -47.90 -4.68
C THR A 77 35.56 -48.35 -3.38
N GLY A 78 36.04 -47.83 -2.25
CA GLY A 78 35.43 -48.07 -0.97
C GLY A 78 34.26 -47.08 -0.75
N ALA A 79 33.11 -47.59 -0.48
CA ALA A 79 31.99 -46.77 0.01
C ALA A 79 31.73 -47.08 1.51
N VAL A 80 31.59 -46.03 2.30
CA VAL A 80 31.22 -46.18 3.71
C VAL A 80 29.74 -46.43 3.78
N ALA A 81 29.36 -47.58 4.34
CA ALA A 81 27.95 -47.85 4.65
C ALA A 81 27.50 -46.93 5.79
N ARG A 82 26.46 -46.18 5.56
CA ARG A 82 25.82 -45.37 6.60
C ARG A 82 24.41 -45.90 6.82
N MET A 83 24.02 -45.99 8.06
CA MET A 83 22.62 -46.24 8.41
C MET A 83 21.86 -44.92 8.12
N ALA A 84 20.88 -45.03 7.27
CA ALA A 84 19.95 -43.94 6.97
C ALA A 84 18.54 -44.50 6.83
N ASP A 85 17.58 -43.73 7.19
CA ASP A 85 16.20 -44.08 6.99
C ASP A 85 15.88 -44.03 5.51
N LEU A 86 15.40 -45.13 4.96
CA LEU A 86 14.92 -45.21 3.59
C LEU A 86 13.41 -44.96 3.59
N GLY A 87 13.00 -43.77 3.13
CA GLY A 87 11.59 -43.46 2.97
C GLY A 87 10.98 -44.32 1.86
N ILE A 88 10.03 -45.15 2.21
CA ILE A 88 9.23 -45.91 1.24
C ILE A 88 8.04 -45.03 0.84
N TYR A 89 8.03 -44.55 -0.40
CA TYR A 89 6.94 -43.75 -0.93
C TYR A 89 6.00 -44.68 -1.71
N LEU A 90 4.76 -44.71 -1.28
CA LEU A 90 3.67 -45.36 -2.02
C LEU A 90 2.97 -44.32 -2.85
N SER A 91 3.03 -44.43 -4.16
CA SER A 91 2.28 -43.57 -5.06
C SER A 91 0.87 -44.14 -5.28
N GLY A 92 -0.14 -43.32 -5.06
CA GLY A 92 -1.54 -43.65 -5.32
C GLY A 92 -2.19 -42.57 -6.19
N LEU A 93 -3.17 -42.96 -6.98
CA LEU A 93 -4.04 -42.03 -7.68
C LEU A 93 -5.12 -41.53 -6.70
N GLY A 94 -5.32 -40.23 -6.63
CA GLY A 94 -6.36 -39.63 -5.82
C GLY A 94 -6.84 -38.31 -6.46
N THR A 95 -8.07 -37.96 -6.17
CA THR A 95 -8.63 -36.67 -6.56
C THR A 95 -8.61 -35.76 -5.35
N VAL A 96 -8.02 -34.57 -5.52
CA VAL A 96 -8.03 -33.54 -4.48
C VAL A 96 -9.35 -32.79 -4.59
N THR A 97 -10.15 -32.85 -3.53
CA THR A 97 -11.40 -32.08 -3.44
C THR A 97 -11.30 -31.05 -2.33
N PRO A 98 -11.79 -29.84 -2.53
CA PRO A 98 -11.78 -28.83 -1.47
C PRO A 98 -12.71 -29.24 -0.33
N VAL A 99 -12.30 -28.99 0.91
CA VAL A 99 -13.12 -29.23 2.09
C VAL A 99 -14.28 -28.26 2.20
N LYS A 100 -14.05 -27.01 1.75
CA LYS A 100 -15.07 -25.95 1.69
C LYS A 100 -14.95 -25.22 0.37
N THR A 101 -16.09 -24.91 -0.23
CA THR A 101 -16.21 -24.07 -1.41
C THR A 101 -17.19 -22.96 -1.08
N VAL A 102 -16.81 -21.71 -1.32
CA VAL A 102 -17.65 -20.55 -1.08
C VAL A 102 -17.78 -19.75 -2.36
N THR A 103 -19.03 -19.47 -2.73
CA THR A 103 -19.33 -18.54 -3.82
C THR A 103 -19.64 -17.18 -3.22
N VAL A 104 -18.87 -16.17 -3.59
CA VAL A 104 -19.06 -14.80 -3.12
C VAL A 104 -20.02 -14.09 -4.06
N HIS A 105 -21.10 -13.56 -3.49
CA HIS A 105 -22.07 -12.74 -4.21
C HIS A 105 -22.03 -11.31 -3.69
N THR A 106 -22.23 -10.34 -4.57
CA THR A 106 -22.43 -8.94 -4.18
C THR A 106 -23.80 -8.81 -3.49
N ARG A 107 -23.87 -7.93 -2.49
CA ARG A 107 -25.11 -7.62 -1.76
C ARG A 107 -25.77 -6.34 -2.24
N VAL A 108 -25.07 -5.57 -3.06
CA VAL A 108 -25.56 -4.34 -3.68
C VAL A 108 -25.29 -4.38 -5.17
N ASP A 109 -26.16 -3.74 -5.93
CA ASP A 109 -26.05 -3.62 -7.38
C ASP A 109 -25.28 -2.34 -7.73
N GLY A 110 -24.40 -2.43 -8.72
CA GLY A 110 -23.63 -1.26 -9.15
C GLY A 110 -22.54 -1.61 -10.15
N GLN A 111 -21.83 -0.58 -10.59
CA GLN A 111 -20.71 -0.74 -11.51
C GLN A 111 -19.48 -1.22 -10.72
N LEU A 112 -18.84 -2.27 -11.23
CA LEU A 112 -17.58 -2.75 -10.70
C LEU A 112 -16.45 -1.79 -11.13
N VAL A 113 -15.80 -1.18 -10.14
CA VAL A 113 -14.72 -0.21 -10.37
C VAL A 113 -13.35 -0.90 -10.36
N ASN A 114 -13.17 -1.85 -9.46
CA ASN A 114 -11.89 -2.52 -9.29
C ASN A 114 -12.09 -4.01 -8.99
N VAL A 115 -11.19 -4.83 -9.55
CA VAL A 115 -11.05 -6.25 -9.22
C VAL A 115 -9.62 -6.44 -8.72
N ALA A 116 -9.49 -6.78 -7.44
CA ALA A 116 -8.20 -6.81 -6.74
C ALA A 116 -7.53 -8.19 -6.73
N TYR A 117 -8.16 -9.22 -7.28
CA TYR A 117 -7.61 -10.59 -7.32
C TYR A 117 -7.40 -11.05 -8.76
N LYS A 118 -6.59 -12.10 -8.90
CA LYS A 118 -6.36 -12.82 -10.16
C LYS A 118 -6.79 -14.28 -9.98
N GLU A 119 -7.21 -14.91 -11.08
CA GLU A 119 -7.51 -16.34 -11.06
C GLU A 119 -6.32 -17.17 -10.57
N GLY A 120 -6.55 -18.11 -9.68
CA GLY A 120 -5.52 -18.94 -9.06
C GLY A 120 -4.75 -18.27 -7.92
N GLN A 121 -5.08 -17.04 -7.55
CA GLN A 121 -4.43 -16.34 -6.45
C GLN A 121 -4.91 -16.87 -5.09
N LEU A 122 -3.96 -17.04 -4.17
CA LEU A 122 -4.26 -17.32 -2.77
C LEU A 122 -4.75 -16.04 -2.09
N VAL A 123 -5.94 -16.09 -1.50
CA VAL A 123 -6.53 -14.98 -0.74
C VAL A 123 -6.75 -15.43 0.71
N ARG A 124 -6.79 -14.46 1.62
CA ARG A 124 -7.05 -14.67 3.04
C ARG A 124 -8.42 -14.08 3.40
N GLU A 125 -8.97 -14.55 4.49
CA GLU A 125 -10.18 -13.94 5.06
C GLU A 125 -10.00 -12.42 5.25
N GLY A 126 -10.96 -11.64 4.76
CA GLY A 126 -10.93 -10.18 4.81
C GLY A 126 -10.21 -9.49 3.65
N ASP A 127 -9.50 -10.22 2.78
CA ASP A 127 -8.85 -9.60 1.61
C ASP A 127 -9.90 -8.99 0.68
N LEU A 128 -9.60 -7.81 0.14
CA LEU A 128 -10.48 -7.14 -0.83
C LEU A 128 -10.44 -7.89 -2.16
N LEU A 129 -11.59 -8.37 -2.60
CA LEU A 129 -11.76 -9.05 -3.89
C LEU A 129 -12.19 -8.08 -4.99
N ALA A 130 -13.20 -7.27 -4.69
CA ALA A 130 -13.78 -6.36 -5.67
C ALA A 130 -14.33 -5.11 -5.00
N GLU A 131 -14.43 -4.04 -5.75
CA GLU A 131 -15.00 -2.77 -5.31
C GLU A 131 -16.05 -2.30 -6.29
N ILE A 132 -17.25 -2.07 -5.77
CA ILE A 132 -18.40 -1.51 -6.49
C ILE A 132 -18.36 0.01 -6.30
N ASP A 133 -18.82 0.79 -7.28
CA ASP A 133 -18.86 2.25 -7.21
C ASP A 133 -19.60 2.74 -5.95
N PRO A 134 -18.93 3.36 -4.99
CA PRO A 134 -19.55 3.81 -3.76
C PRO A 134 -20.30 5.15 -3.89
N ARG A 135 -20.08 5.89 -4.96
CA ARG A 135 -20.62 7.26 -5.13
C ARG A 135 -22.13 7.36 -5.01
N PRO A 136 -22.93 6.48 -5.64
CA PRO A 136 -24.38 6.52 -5.49
C PRO A 136 -24.82 6.32 -4.04
N PHE A 137 -24.17 5.42 -3.32
CA PHE A 137 -24.47 5.11 -1.92
C PHE A 137 -24.00 6.23 -0.97
N GLN A 138 -22.92 6.93 -1.29
CA GLN A 138 -22.51 8.14 -0.56
C GLN A 138 -23.54 9.25 -0.67
N VAL A 139 -24.11 9.46 -1.85
CA VAL A 139 -25.19 10.44 -2.05
C VAL A 139 -26.43 10.05 -1.25
N GLN A 140 -26.80 8.77 -1.24
CA GLN A 140 -27.92 8.29 -0.40
C GLN A 140 -27.65 8.50 1.09
N LEU A 141 -26.43 8.24 1.55
CA LEU A 141 -26.05 8.50 2.94
C LEU A 141 -26.20 9.98 3.28
N HIS A 142 -25.67 10.89 2.47
CA HIS A 142 -25.79 12.32 2.70
C HIS A 142 -27.24 12.81 2.68
N GLN A 143 -28.08 12.22 1.84
CA GLN A 143 -29.51 12.52 1.81
C GLN A 143 -30.20 12.09 3.09
N ALA A 144 -29.93 10.87 3.59
CA ALA A 144 -30.48 10.37 4.84
C ALA A 144 -29.98 11.19 6.05
N GLU A 145 -28.69 11.54 6.08
CA GLU A 145 -28.12 12.42 7.11
C GLU A 145 -28.76 13.82 7.10
N GLY A 146 -29.01 14.37 5.92
CA GLY A 146 -29.70 15.66 5.77
C GLY A 146 -31.13 15.62 6.29
N GLN A 147 -31.88 14.54 6.03
CA GLN A 147 -33.24 14.34 6.56
C GLN A 147 -33.22 14.21 8.08
N MET A 148 -32.33 13.37 8.61
CA MET A 148 -32.15 13.23 10.07
C MET A 148 -31.81 14.56 10.75
N ALA A 149 -30.93 15.37 10.17
CA ALA A 149 -30.57 16.67 10.72
C ALA A 149 -31.76 17.64 10.74
N LYS A 150 -32.61 17.61 9.71
CA LYS A 150 -33.85 18.39 9.66
C LYS A 150 -34.82 18.01 10.78
N ASP A 151 -35.04 16.70 10.98
CA ASP A 151 -35.98 16.22 11.97
C ASP A 151 -35.43 16.34 13.41
N GLN A 152 -34.11 16.25 13.58
CA GLN A 152 -33.44 16.62 14.83
C GLN A 152 -33.66 18.11 15.19
N ALA A 153 -33.57 19.02 14.21
CA ALA A 153 -33.83 20.43 14.43
C ALA A 153 -35.31 20.67 14.79
N ALA A 154 -36.25 19.98 14.13
CA ALA A 154 -37.68 20.03 14.48
C ALA A 154 -37.94 19.50 15.88
N LEU A 155 -37.32 18.40 16.27
CA LEU A 155 -37.38 17.84 17.62
C LEU A 155 -36.86 18.84 18.67
N ALA A 156 -35.72 19.47 18.39
CA ALA A 156 -35.15 20.47 19.29
C ALA A 156 -36.10 21.64 19.53
N ASN A 157 -36.73 22.14 18.46
CA ASN A 157 -37.74 23.20 18.56
C ASN A 157 -38.98 22.73 19.36
N ALA A 158 -39.49 21.51 19.03
CA ALA A 158 -40.64 20.96 19.74
C ALA A 158 -40.38 20.79 21.25
N LYS A 159 -39.16 20.40 21.64
CA LYS A 159 -38.74 20.31 23.06
C LYS A 159 -38.66 21.68 23.73
N VAL A 160 -38.20 22.71 23.03
CA VAL A 160 -38.19 24.09 23.57
C VAL A 160 -39.61 24.57 23.78
N ASP A 161 -40.52 24.31 22.84
CA ASP A 161 -41.92 24.70 22.98
C ASP A 161 -42.62 23.90 24.10
N LEU A 162 -42.32 22.60 24.23
CA LEU A 162 -42.84 21.81 25.35
C LEU A 162 -42.46 22.43 26.71
N LYS A 163 -41.17 22.77 26.89
CA LYS A 163 -40.70 23.44 28.13
C LYS A 163 -41.41 24.76 28.37
N ARG A 164 -41.68 25.52 27.31
CA ARG A 164 -42.45 26.76 27.41
C ARG A 164 -43.89 26.49 27.88
N TYR A 165 -44.56 25.48 27.33
CA TYR A 165 -45.91 25.08 27.73
C TYR A 165 -45.95 24.48 29.14
N GLU A 166 -44.91 23.73 29.55
CA GLU A 166 -44.77 23.27 30.94
C GLU A 166 -44.68 24.42 31.94
N ALA A 167 -44.00 25.51 31.60
CA ALA A 167 -43.96 26.72 32.44
C ALA A 167 -45.32 27.44 32.46
N LEU A 168 -45.96 27.60 31.31
CA LEU A 168 -47.25 28.30 31.21
C LEU A 168 -48.40 27.58 31.91
N ILE A 169 -48.37 26.25 32.01
CA ILE A 169 -49.42 25.51 32.72
C ILE A 169 -49.33 25.67 34.25
N GLN A 170 -48.13 25.91 34.77
CA GLN A 170 -47.96 26.21 36.20
C GLN A 170 -48.69 27.47 36.61
N ASP A 171 -48.76 28.44 35.70
CA ASP A 171 -49.47 29.70 35.89
C ASP A 171 -50.95 29.60 35.46
N ASN A 172 -51.46 28.40 35.15
CA ASN A 172 -52.83 28.18 34.65
C ASN A 172 -53.15 29.01 33.37
N SER A 173 -52.12 29.39 32.61
CA SER A 173 -52.26 30.28 31.45
C SER A 173 -52.67 29.54 30.16
N ILE A 174 -52.63 28.19 30.15
CA ILE A 174 -52.98 27.36 28.99
C ILE A 174 -53.81 26.15 29.42
N PRO A 175 -54.69 25.62 28.52
CA PRO A 175 -55.38 24.35 28.72
C PRO A 175 -54.40 23.15 28.71
N ARG A 176 -54.63 22.15 29.53
CA ARG A 176 -53.82 20.91 29.56
C ARG A 176 -53.75 20.21 28.19
N GLN A 177 -54.80 20.27 27.40
CA GLN A 177 -54.84 19.71 26.06
C GLN A 177 -53.69 20.24 25.16
N GLN A 178 -53.31 21.53 25.31
CA GLN A 178 -52.21 22.08 24.51
C GLN A 178 -50.85 21.47 24.91
N LEU A 179 -50.63 21.26 26.21
CA LEU A 179 -49.42 20.60 26.70
C LEU A 179 -49.35 19.15 26.20
N ASP A 180 -50.48 18.41 26.30
CA ASP A 180 -50.54 17.01 25.87
C ASP A 180 -50.31 16.89 24.35
N THR A 181 -50.88 17.83 23.57
CA THR A 181 -50.66 17.90 22.13
C THR A 181 -49.17 18.16 21.80
N GLN A 182 -48.52 19.08 22.51
CA GLN A 182 -47.13 19.38 22.31
C GLN A 182 -46.24 18.22 22.75
N ALA A 183 -46.55 17.53 23.83
CA ALA A 183 -45.87 16.33 24.26
C ALA A 183 -45.98 15.23 23.19
N ALA A 184 -47.16 15.02 22.61
CA ALA A 184 -47.35 14.08 21.51
C ALA A 184 -46.53 14.45 20.28
N THR A 185 -46.40 15.75 19.98
CA THR A 185 -45.55 16.26 18.88
C THR A 185 -44.07 15.95 19.12
N VAL A 186 -43.56 16.08 20.35
CA VAL A 186 -42.20 15.70 20.70
C VAL A 186 -42.01 14.21 20.49
N TYR A 187 -42.89 13.35 20.95
CA TYR A 187 -42.81 11.89 20.72
C TYR A 187 -42.86 11.55 19.23
N GLN A 188 -43.65 12.26 18.44
CA GLN A 188 -43.69 12.07 16.98
C GLN A 188 -42.32 12.36 16.32
N TYR A 189 -41.69 13.49 16.69
CA TYR A 189 -40.37 13.82 16.17
C TYR A 189 -39.29 12.90 16.71
N GLU A 190 -39.38 12.44 17.95
CA GLU A 190 -38.44 11.41 18.46
C GLU A 190 -38.53 10.11 17.69
N ALA A 191 -39.75 9.69 17.34
CA ALA A 191 -39.94 8.51 16.47
C ALA A 191 -39.43 8.74 15.07
N ALA A 192 -39.63 9.93 14.49
CA ALA A 192 -39.11 10.30 13.17
C ALA A 192 -37.57 10.25 13.16
N VAL A 193 -36.89 10.89 14.11
CA VAL A 193 -35.42 10.84 14.23
C VAL A 193 -34.90 9.41 14.38
N LYS A 194 -35.62 8.55 15.12
CA LYS A 194 -35.25 7.14 15.25
C LYS A 194 -35.38 6.38 13.93
N SER A 195 -36.42 6.70 13.14
CA SER A 195 -36.59 6.13 11.79
C SER A 195 -35.49 6.57 10.84
N ASP A 196 -35.17 7.88 10.86
CA ASP A 196 -34.10 8.44 10.04
C ASP A 196 -32.72 7.86 10.40
N GLN A 197 -32.48 7.62 11.69
CA GLN A 197 -31.25 6.94 12.13
C GLN A 197 -31.14 5.56 11.51
N ALA A 198 -32.24 4.78 11.44
CA ALA A 198 -32.22 3.47 10.81
C ALA A 198 -31.95 3.57 9.30
N GLU A 199 -32.41 4.64 8.65
CA GLU A 199 -32.13 4.89 7.23
C GLU A 199 -30.65 5.25 7.00
N VAL A 200 -30.08 6.08 7.84
CA VAL A 200 -28.63 6.39 7.85
C VAL A 200 -27.81 5.11 8.04
N ASP A 201 -28.21 4.26 8.99
CA ASP A 201 -27.50 3.00 9.24
C ASP A 201 -27.63 2.02 8.06
N SER A 202 -28.79 1.98 7.41
CA SER A 202 -28.98 1.22 6.17
C SER A 202 -28.09 1.72 5.03
N ALA A 203 -27.99 3.03 4.83
CA ALA A 203 -27.12 3.62 3.83
C ALA A 203 -25.64 3.35 4.12
N LYS A 204 -25.19 3.40 5.37
CA LYS A 204 -23.83 3.01 5.80
C LYS A 204 -23.54 1.55 5.54
N LEU A 205 -24.50 0.67 5.78
CA LEU A 205 -24.38 -0.75 5.52
C LEU A 205 -24.20 -1.03 4.02
N ASN A 206 -24.96 -0.34 3.16
CA ASN A 206 -24.82 -0.44 1.72
C ASN A 206 -23.43 0.01 1.26
N LEU A 207 -22.88 1.08 1.82
CA LEU A 207 -21.50 1.50 1.57
C LEU A 207 -20.47 0.43 1.98
N THR A 208 -20.69 -0.24 3.09
CA THR A 208 -19.84 -1.36 3.51
C THR A 208 -19.88 -2.51 2.50
N TYR A 209 -21.07 -2.78 1.95
CA TYR A 209 -21.23 -3.83 0.95
C TYR A 209 -20.66 -3.51 -0.43
N CYS A 210 -20.30 -2.24 -0.70
CA CYS A 210 -19.54 -1.88 -1.91
C CYS A 210 -18.16 -2.49 -1.93
N ARG A 211 -17.59 -2.87 -0.77
CA ARG A 211 -16.31 -3.56 -0.66
C ARG A 211 -16.54 -5.04 -0.45
N VAL A 212 -16.33 -5.80 -1.51
CA VAL A 212 -16.49 -7.26 -1.48
C VAL A 212 -15.20 -7.88 -0.97
N THR A 213 -15.26 -8.55 0.18
CA THR A 213 -14.12 -9.21 0.83
C THR A 213 -14.27 -10.71 0.87
N ALA A 214 -13.16 -11.43 1.01
CA ALA A 214 -13.15 -12.87 1.14
C ALA A 214 -13.74 -13.30 2.50
N PRO A 215 -14.70 -14.23 2.54
CA PRO A 215 -15.38 -14.65 3.77
C PRO A 215 -14.63 -15.75 4.56
N ILE A 216 -13.63 -16.38 3.97
CA ILE A 216 -12.81 -17.47 4.51
C ILE A 216 -11.37 -17.34 4.03
#